data_c21b8ff934797c62da3fc2f01d58a977
#
_entry.id   c21b8ff934797c62da3fc2f01d58a977
#
_cell.length_a   1.000
_cell.length_b   1.000
_cell.length_c   1.000
_cell.angle_alpha   90.00
_cell.angle_beta   90.00
_cell.angle_gamma   90.00
#
_symmetry.space_group_name_H-M   'P 1'
#
loop_
_entity.id
_entity.type
_entity.pdbx_description
1 polymer ?
#
loop_
_entity_poly.entity_id
_entity_poly.type
_entity_poly.pdbx_seq_one_letter_code
_entity_poly.pdbx_strand_id
1 'polypeptide(L)'
;METVRHGESASQEKHTLTRQLGVWTATFVVMASMIGSGIFGNTGIIQSAVGDPYMVIALWALGGIVALSGALCYAELSTLMPHAGGEYVYLKNIFGLLPSFLTGWVSFAVAFSAPAASAALLSADYLKPAVDLMLPGTIFASTLDSATGRKVLASLLIVLFTAIHVMHVKKGGVVQNILTVVKVGLVLVFMAAGFYVAVSAPELPMPGHFEGKGIQWGGVGLGLLFVMFAYSGWNGATYLAEEIRNPERNLPIALIGGTIITMVLYILLNVLYYLAVPASELAGEKAVAHLSASHLFGSKITTFFNVAFFFMLLSTVSATIMIGPRVYFAMARDRLFFKIAAEVHPKFHTPVMSFVIQGMLSILYIASGTYEQIQTYMGIALSIFPLVAIAGLMLLRHKRPDIKGPYRTPLYPLFPVIFILFTVITIITSVIGRPIEAGVALLVILLGVPVYFLWMRVVHRGLSKKDFHASLLNRPFGTNGTNGTDASQN
;
A
#
# COMPACT_ATOMS: atom_id res chain seq x y z
N MET A 1 -44.54 8.95 -15.93
CA MET A 1 -43.47 7.92 -15.93
C MET A 1 -42.10 8.45 -16.38
N GLU A 2 -42.01 9.50 -17.20
CA GLU A 2 -40.74 10.11 -17.66
C GLU A 2 -39.98 10.91 -16.60
N THR A 3 -40.66 11.58 -15.70
CA THR A 3 -40.04 12.41 -14.64
C THR A 3 -39.29 11.59 -13.57
N VAL A 4 -39.64 10.32 -13.38
CA VAL A 4 -38.93 9.41 -12.42
C VAL A 4 -37.62 8.91 -13.05
N ARG A 5 -37.57 8.63 -14.36
CA ARG A 5 -36.35 8.18 -15.06
C ARG A 5 -35.26 9.25 -15.15
N HIS A 6 -35.63 10.53 -15.31
CA HIS A 6 -34.66 11.64 -15.32
C HIS A 6 -34.03 11.89 -13.93
N GLY A 7 -34.81 11.70 -12.86
CA GLY A 7 -34.28 11.83 -11.48
C GLY A 7 -33.27 10.73 -11.11
N GLU A 8 -33.47 9.48 -11.56
CA GLU A 8 -32.58 8.36 -11.30
C GLU A 8 -31.28 8.44 -12.13
N SER A 9 -31.35 8.89 -13.41
CA SER A 9 -30.14 9.06 -14.23
C SER A 9 -29.25 10.19 -13.74
N ALA A 10 -29.83 11.32 -13.33
CA ALA A 10 -29.10 12.46 -12.77
C ALA A 10 -28.49 12.17 -11.39
N SER A 11 -29.08 11.25 -10.61
CA SER A 11 -28.51 10.81 -9.32
C SER A 11 -27.38 9.80 -9.50
N GLN A 12 -27.40 8.97 -10.55
CA GLN A 12 -26.32 8.03 -10.87
C GLN A 12 -25.07 8.73 -11.42
N GLU A 13 -25.21 9.80 -12.20
CA GLU A 13 -24.06 10.59 -12.70
C GLU A 13 -23.24 11.24 -11.60
N LYS A 14 -23.84 11.59 -10.46
CA LYS A 14 -23.14 12.20 -9.30
C LYS A 14 -22.17 11.29 -8.57
N HIS A 15 -22.15 9.98 -8.86
CA HIS A 15 -21.39 8.99 -8.10
C HIS A 15 -20.47 8.12 -8.95
N THR A 16 -20.14 8.52 -10.18
CA THR A 16 -19.23 7.78 -11.06
C THR A 16 -17.86 8.44 -11.16
N LEU A 17 -16.80 7.61 -11.06
CA LEU A 17 -15.44 8.03 -11.29
C LEU A 17 -15.12 7.91 -12.80
N THR A 18 -14.29 8.81 -13.33
CA THR A 18 -13.95 8.83 -14.75
C THR A 18 -12.64 8.10 -15.03
N ARG A 19 -12.58 7.29 -16.10
CA ARG A 19 -11.38 6.54 -16.54
C ARG A 19 -10.34 7.48 -17.13
N GLN A 20 -9.40 7.95 -16.33
CA GLN A 20 -8.37 8.92 -16.75
C GLN A 20 -6.94 8.39 -16.61
N LEU A 21 -6.71 7.33 -15.82
CA LEU A 21 -5.38 6.80 -15.51
C LEU A 21 -4.93 5.78 -16.54
N GLY A 22 -3.69 5.92 -17.01
CA GLY A 22 -3.06 4.96 -17.94
C GLY A 22 -2.32 3.83 -17.24
N VAL A 23 -1.79 2.87 -18.00
CA VAL A 23 -1.02 1.73 -17.49
C VAL A 23 0.21 2.17 -16.69
N TRP A 24 0.93 3.19 -17.14
CA TRP A 24 2.12 3.70 -16.43
C TRP A 24 1.76 4.28 -15.06
N THR A 25 0.68 5.06 -14.97
CA THR A 25 0.21 5.58 -13.67
C THR A 25 -0.16 4.43 -12.73
N ALA A 26 -0.87 3.42 -13.23
CA ALA A 26 -1.23 2.26 -12.44
C ALA A 26 0.01 1.48 -11.95
N THR A 27 1.00 1.25 -12.82
CA THR A 27 2.28 0.61 -12.48
C THR A 27 3.06 1.43 -11.45
N PHE A 28 3.14 2.75 -11.65
CA PHE A 28 3.83 3.64 -10.73
C PHE A 28 3.14 3.73 -9.36
N VAL A 29 1.82 3.62 -9.30
CA VAL A 29 1.10 3.52 -8.03
C VAL A 29 1.48 2.26 -7.28
N VAL A 30 1.57 1.10 -7.95
CA VAL A 30 2.04 -0.16 -7.34
C VAL A 30 3.45 0.02 -6.80
N MET A 31 4.40 0.44 -7.64
CA MET A 31 5.79 0.64 -7.23
C MET A 31 5.93 1.65 -6.09
N ALA A 32 5.20 2.78 -6.16
CA ALA A 32 5.26 3.81 -5.14
C ALA A 32 4.67 3.37 -3.80
N SER A 33 3.65 2.51 -3.84
CA SER A 33 3.03 1.94 -2.63
C SER A 33 3.94 0.91 -1.96
N MET A 34 4.70 0.16 -2.75
CA MET A 34 5.67 -0.83 -2.25
C MET A 34 6.96 -0.16 -1.78
N ILE A 35 7.62 0.64 -2.63
CA ILE A 35 8.91 1.27 -2.31
C ILE A 35 8.67 2.39 -1.28
N GLY A 36 8.77 2.04 -0.02
CA GLY A 36 8.52 2.93 1.10
C GLY A 36 9.51 2.73 2.24
N SER A 37 9.07 3.01 3.45
CA SER A 37 9.88 2.90 4.66
C SER A 37 10.45 1.51 4.91
N GLY A 38 9.79 0.45 4.43
CA GLY A 38 10.21 -0.93 4.67
C GLY A 38 11.58 -1.26 4.12
N ILE A 39 11.88 -0.93 2.85
CA ILE A 39 13.18 -1.25 2.24
C ILE A 39 14.32 -0.40 2.80
N PHE A 40 14.02 0.82 3.25
CA PHE A 40 15.03 1.74 3.78
C PHE A 40 15.31 1.57 5.29
N GLY A 41 14.44 0.80 6.01
CA GLY A 41 14.52 0.65 7.46
C GLY A 41 14.51 -0.78 7.99
N ASN A 42 13.91 -1.74 7.30
CA ASN A 42 13.65 -3.05 7.90
C ASN A 42 14.83 -4.02 7.82
N THR A 43 15.77 -3.86 6.86
CA THR A 43 16.88 -4.81 6.68
C THR A 43 17.71 -4.97 7.95
N GLY A 44 18.00 -3.88 8.66
CA GLY A 44 18.74 -3.96 9.92
C GLY A 44 17.97 -4.66 11.03
N ILE A 45 16.66 -4.42 11.12
CA ILE A 45 15.79 -5.10 12.08
C ILE A 45 15.74 -6.61 11.77
N ILE A 46 15.61 -6.97 10.48
CA ILE A 46 15.60 -8.36 10.03
C ILE A 46 16.95 -9.00 10.31
N GLN A 47 18.08 -8.31 10.05
CA GLN A 47 19.42 -8.80 10.33
C GLN A 47 19.61 -9.10 11.82
N SER A 48 19.13 -8.23 12.71
CA SER A 48 19.25 -8.47 14.17
C SER A 48 18.41 -9.68 14.64
N ALA A 49 17.28 -9.96 13.98
CA ALA A 49 16.41 -11.06 14.30
C ALA A 49 16.91 -12.41 13.74
N VAL A 50 17.43 -12.39 12.52
CA VAL A 50 17.79 -13.60 11.74
C VAL A 50 19.27 -13.98 11.93
N GLY A 51 20.16 -12.99 12.06
CA GLY A 51 21.57 -13.17 12.34
C GLY A 51 22.45 -13.54 11.14
N ASP A 52 21.87 -13.96 10.03
CA ASP A 52 22.59 -14.42 8.82
C ASP A 52 22.22 -13.61 7.59
N PRO A 53 23.18 -12.93 6.91
CA PRO A 53 22.94 -12.09 5.74
C PRO A 53 22.32 -12.82 4.54
N TYR A 54 22.76 -14.05 4.28
CA TYR A 54 22.25 -14.83 3.14
C TYR A 54 20.79 -15.21 3.37
N MET A 55 20.43 -15.57 4.62
CA MET A 55 19.06 -15.85 4.99
C MET A 55 18.20 -14.59 4.89
N VAL A 56 18.71 -13.41 5.26
CA VAL A 56 17.98 -12.13 5.09
C VAL A 56 17.68 -11.89 3.61
N ILE A 57 18.68 -12.03 2.72
CA ILE A 57 18.48 -11.86 1.27
C ILE A 57 17.47 -12.89 0.74
N ALA A 58 17.55 -14.15 1.21
CA ALA A 58 16.59 -15.20 0.84
C ALA A 58 15.16 -14.87 1.28
N LEU A 59 14.97 -14.26 2.46
CA LEU A 59 13.67 -13.79 2.93
C LEU A 59 13.13 -12.66 2.04
N TRP A 60 13.97 -11.72 1.60
CA TRP A 60 13.55 -10.69 0.65
C TRP A 60 13.14 -11.28 -0.71
N ALA A 61 13.85 -12.27 -1.22
CA ALA A 61 13.46 -12.98 -2.45
C ALA A 61 12.15 -13.74 -2.27
N LEU A 62 11.98 -14.46 -1.16
CA LEU A 62 10.77 -15.20 -0.82
C LEU A 62 9.56 -14.27 -0.70
N GLY A 63 9.70 -13.14 0.02
CA GLY A 63 8.63 -12.15 0.14
C GLY A 63 8.22 -11.57 -1.21
N GLY A 64 9.17 -11.35 -2.11
CA GLY A 64 8.90 -10.94 -3.49
C GLY A 64 8.08 -11.99 -4.27
N ILE A 65 8.39 -13.28 -4.13
CA ILE A 65 7.63 -14.37 -4.73
C ILE A 65 6.21 -14.43 -4.17
N VAL A 66 6.05 -14.25 -2.86
CA VAL A 66 4.73 -14.22 -2.21
C VAL A 66 3.92 -13.02 -2.70
N ALA A 67 4.51 -11.82 -2.74
CA ALA A 67 3.86 -10.62 -3.26
C ALA A 67 3.44 -10.77 -4.73
N LEU A 68 4.31 -11.35 -5.57
CA LEU A 68 4.01 -11.65 -6.96
C LEU A 68 2.87 -12.66 -7.09
N SER A 69 2.83 -13.68 -6.23
CA SER A 69 1.73 -14.65 -6.17
C SER A 69 0.39 -13.96 -5.86
N GLY A 70 0.41 -13.02 -4.92
CA GLY A 70 -0.74 -12.16 -4.61
C GLY A 70 -1.15 -11.29 -5.80
N ALA A 71 -0.19 -10.63 -6.45
CA ALA A 71 -0.43 -9.77 -7.62
C ALA A 71 -1.07 -10.53 -8.79
N LEU A 72 -0.63 -11.75 -9.07
CA LEU A 72 -1.22 -12.64 -10.08
C LEU A 72 -2.68 -12.98 -9.76
N CYS A 73 -2.99 -13.30 -8.50
CA CYS A 73 -4.37 -13.59 -8.07
C CYS A 73 -5.27 -12.35 -8.14
N TYR A 74 -4.75 -11.19 -7.75
CA TYR A 74 -5.50 -9.93 -7.79
C TYR A 74 -5.66 -9.39 -9.21
N ALA A 75 -4.76 -9.70 -10.12
CA ALA A 75 -4.94 -9.43 -11.54
C ALA A 75 -6.21 -10.11 -12.08
N GLU A 76 -6.50 -11.34 -11.65
CA GLU A 76 -7.75 -12.02 -11.99
C GLU A 76 -8.96 -11.37 -11.31
N LEU A 77 -8.92 -11.17 -9.99
CA LEU A 77 -10.02 -10.56 -9.25
C LEU A 77 -10.34 -9.15 -9.78
N SER A 78 -9.33 -8.34 -10.09
CA SER A 78 -9.50 -6.97 -10.55
C SER A 78 -10.06 -6.87 -11.97
N THR A 79 -9.75 -7.84 -12.85
CA THR A 79 -10.35 -7.90 -14.19
C THR A 79 -11.79 -8.44 -14.19
N LEU A 80 -12.12 -9.30 -13.23
CA LEU A 80 -13.48 -9.76 -13.00
C LEU A 80 -14.38 -8.67 -12.38
N MET A 81 -13.81 -7.82 -11.55
CA MET A 81 -14.52 -6.80 -10.76
C MET A 81 -13.79 -5.45 -10.80
N PRO A 82 -13.76 -4.75 -11.97
CA PRO A 82 -12.95 -3.54 -12.16
C PRO A 82 -13.62 -2.28 -11.57
N HIS A 83 -13.95 -2.34 -10.27
CA HIS A 83 -14.57 -1.25 -9.53
C HIS A 83 -13.59 -0.66 -8.48
N ALA A 84 -13.80 0.61 -8.12
CA ALA A 84 -13.03 1.26 -7.07
C ALA A 84 -13.26 0.58 -5.71
N GLY A 85 -12.19 0.44 -4.92
CA GLY A 85 -12.25 -0.13 -3.57
C GLY A 85 -11.52 -1.46 -3.37
N GLY A 86 -10.95 -2.06 -4.43
CA GLY A 86 -10.07 -3.25 -4.32
C GLY A 86 -10.73 -4.40 -3.56
N GLU A 87 -10.07 -4.88 -2.49
CA GLU A 87 -10.54 -6.00 -1.66
C GLU A 87 -11.95 -5.85 -1.11
N TYR A 88 -12.36 -4.62 -0.79
CA TYR A 88 -13.72 -4.33 -0.35
C TYR A 88 -14.74 -4.86 -1.37
N VAL A 89 -14.50 -4.61 -2.66
CA VAL A 89 -15.37 -5.06 -3.75
C VAL A 89 -15.34 -6.57 -3.89
N TYR A 90 -14.16 -7.17 -3.81
CA TYR A 90 -14.00 -8.62 -3.98
C TYR A 90 -14.70 -9.37 -2.86
N LEU A 91 -14.46 -8.99 -1.60
CA LEU A 91 -15.08 -9.64 -0.45
C LEU A 91 -16.59 -9.43 -0.41
N LYS A 92 -17.10 -8.28 -0.86
CA LYS A 92 -18.53 -8.02 -0.99
C LYS A 92 -19.20 -9.01 -1.93
N ASN A 93 -18.62 -9.21 -3.11
CA ASN A 93 -19.21 -10.08 -4.14
C ASN A 93 -19.04 -11.57 -3.84
N ILE A 94 -18.02 -11.96 -3.08
CA ILE A 94 -17.73 -13.38 -2.78
C ILE A 94 -18.36 -13.81 -1.46
N PHE A 95 -18.26 -13.01 -0.40
CA PHE A 95 -18.63 -13.37 0.97
C PHE A 95 -19.76 -12.50 1.55
N GLY A 96 -20.15 -11.42 0.88
CA GLY A 96 -21.22 -10.52 1.35
C GLY A 96 -20.75 -9.35 2.19
N LEU A 97 -21.68 -8.71 2.89
CA LEU A 97 -21.50 -7.37 3.46
C LEU A 97 -20.58 -7.31 4.68
N LEU A 98 -20.63 -8.28 5.60
CA LEU A 98 -19.85 -8.22 6.82
C LEU A 98 -18.34 -8.30 6.55
N PRO A 99 -17.80 -9.28 5.80
CA PRO A 99 -16.38 -9.31 5.46
C PRO A 99 -15.93 -8.09 4.67
N SER A 100 -16.74 -7.58 3.74
CA SER A 100 -16.41 -6.36 3.01
C SER A 100 -16.41 -5.12 3.90
N PHE A 101 -17.35 -5.01 4.84
CA PHE A 101 -17.34 -3.92 5.82
C PHE A 101 -16.09 -3.95 6.69
N LEU A 102 -15.70 -5.12 7.18
CA LEU A 102 -14.50 -5.28 8.01
C LEU A 102 -13.23 -4.89 7.24
N THR A 103 -13.12 -5.26 5.96
CA THR A 103 -12.03 -4.80 5.08
C THR A 103 -11.99 -3.29 4.97
N GLY A 104 -13.13 -2.68 4.69
CA GLY A 104 -13.23 -1.23 4.59
C GLY A 104 -12.99 -0.52 5.92
N TRP A 105 -13.46 -1.09 7.03
CA TRP A 105 -13.20 -0.60 8.39
C TRP A 105 -11.70 -0.56 8.70
N VAL A 106 -10.97 -1.66 8.42
CA VAL A 106 -9.52 -1.72 8.64
C VAL A 106 -8.78 -0.83 7.65
N SER A 107 -9.25 -0.73 6.41
CA SER A 107 -8.70 0.22 5.43
C SER A 107 -8.82 1.65 5.92
N PHE A 108 -9.95 2.01 6.51
CA PHE A 108 -10.19 3.31 7.11
C PHE A 108 -9.34 3.52 8.36
N ALA A 109 -9.42 2.60 9.32
CA ALA A 109 -8.79 2.76 10.61
C ALA A 109 -7.26 2.72 10.55
N VAL A 110 -6.69 1.82 9.73
CA VAL A 110 -5.24 1.50 9.76
C VAL A 110 -4.57 1.54 8.40
N ALA A 111 -5.11 0.83 7.39
CA ALA A 111 -4.34 0.39 6.23
C ALA A 111 -3.80 1.52 5.33
N PHE A 112 -4.39 2.68 5.30
CA PHE A 112 -3.95 3.81 4.48
C PHE A 112 -3.50 5.02 5.31
N SER A 113 -4.16 5.31 6.42
CA SER A 113 -3.82 6.47 7.26
C SER A 113 -2.51 6.28 8.01
N ALA A 114 -2.27 5.09 8.55
CA ALA A 114 -1.06 4.78 9.29
C ALA A 114 0.21 4.72 8.42
N PRO A 115 0.23 4.07 7.21
CA PRO A 115 1.38 4.12 6.31
C PRO A 115 1.72 5.53 5.82
N ALA A 116 0.71 6.37 5.54
CA ALA A 116 0.94 7.77 5.17
C ALA A 116 1.63 8.53 6.29
N ALA A 117 1.16 8.37 7.54
CA ALA A 117 1.76 8.97 8.73
C ALA A 117 3.20 8.48 8.95
N SER A 118 3.43 7.17 8.87
CA SER A 118 4.75 6.55 9.02
C SER A 118 5.75 7.08 7.98
N ALA A 119 5.37 7.12 6.70
CA ALA A 119 6.22 7.64 5.64
C ALA A 119 6.50 9.13 5.80
N ALA A 120 5.52 9.93 6.25
CA ALA A 120 5.70 11.37 6.50
C ALA A 120 6.64 11.62 7.69
N LEU A 121 6.53 10.85 8.78
CA LEU A 121 7.45 10.95 9.93
C LEU A 121 8.88 10.58 9.53
N LEU A 122 9.05 9.44 8.86
CA LEU A 122 10.37 9.01 8.42
C LEU A 122 11.00 9.99 7.42
N SER A 123 10.18 10.63 6.55
CA SER A 123 10.69 11.67 5.63
C SER A 123 11.27 12.86 6.39
N ALA A 124 10.64 13.28 7.49
CA ALA A 124 11.17 14.37 8.32
C ALA A 124 12.50 13.98 9.00
N ASP A 125 12.65 12.71 9.41
CA ASP A 125 13.89 12.20 10.01
C ASP A 125 15.05 12.17 8.99
N TYR A 126 14.80 11.76 7.74
CA TYR A 126 15.81 11.82 6.67
C TYR A 126 16.18 13.25 6.25
N LEU A 127 15.23 14.19 6.33
CA LEU A 127 15.50 15.59 5.97
C LEU A 127 16.39 16.29 6.99
N LYS A 128 16.26 15.94 8.28
CA LYS A 128 16.95 16.63 9.39
C LYS A 128 18.47 16.75 9.19
N PRO A 129 19.25 15.68 8.95
CA PRO A 129 20.70 15.78 8.77
C PRO A 129 21.10 16.68 7.59
N ALA A 130 20.28 16.73 6.55
CA ALA A 130 20.54 17.61 5.40
C ALA A 130 20.30 19.09 5.75
N VAL A 131 19.25 19.37 6.53
CA VAL A 131 18.95 20.73 6.99
C VAL A 131 20.02 21.21 7.96
N ASP A 132 20.50 20.38 8.88
CA ASP A 132 21.56 20.73 9.83
C ASP A 132 22.86 21.13 9.11
N LEU A 133 23.19 20.47 7.99
CA LEU A 133 24.38 20.78 7.22
C LEU A 133 24.20 21.99 6.30
N MET A 134 23.03 22.12 5.64
CA MET A 134 22.79 23.14 4.61
C MET A 134 22.32 24.48 5.19
N LEU A 135 21.63 24.44 6.33
CA LEU A 135 20.99 25.60 6.97
C LEU A 135 21.28 25.65 8.49
N PRO A 136 22.55 25.54 8.91
CA PRO A 136 22.91 25.51 10.32
C PRO A 136 22.47 26.80 11.05
N GLY A 137 21.96 26.64 12.27
CA GLY A 137 21.54 27.76 13.13
C GLY A 137 20.25 28.47 12.70
N THR A 138 19.53 27.96 11.68
CA THR A 138 18.23 28.53 11.29
C THR A 138 17.11 28.04 12.24
N ILE A 139 16.01 28.81 12.32
CA ILE A 139 14.81 28.41 13.04
C ILE A 139 14.27 27.08 12.53
N PHE A 140 14.39 26.81 11.22
CA PHE A 140 13.95 25.57 10.63
C PHE A 140 14.78 24.37 11.12
N ALA A 141 16.11 24.48 11.18
CA ALA A 141 16.96 23.44 11.73
C ALA A 141 16.63 23.16 13.19
N SER A 142 16.57 24.19 14.03
CA SER A 142 16.22 24.03 15.45
C SER A 142 14.79 23.49 15.70
N THR A 143 13.85 23.78 14.80
CA THR A 143 12.51 23.19 14.85
C THR A 143 12.56 21.67 14.63
N LEU A 144 13.36 21.19 13.68
CA LEU A 144 13.50 19.76 13.38
C LEU A 144 14.29 18.98 14.44
N ASP A 145 14.99 19.64 15.36
CA ASP A 145 15.63 19.01 16.52
C ASP A 145 14.58 18.37 17.44
N SER A 146 13.45 19.03 17.58
CA SER A 146 12.36 18.54 18.43
C SER A 146 11.51 17.47 17.71
N ALA A 147 11.05 16.46 18.47
CA ALA A 147 10.09 15.51 17.96
C ALA A 147 8.79 16.19 17.49
N THR A 148 8.36 17.25 18.18
CA THR A 148 7.19 18.05 17.82
C THR A 148 7.37 18.74 16.48
N GLY A 149 8.54 19.34 16.21
CA GLY A 149 8.81 19.99 14.92
C GLY A 149 8.77 19.00 13.76
N ARG A 150 9.35 17.82 13.92
CA ARG A 150 9.24 16.74 12.91
C ARG A 150 7.81 16.27 12.69
N LYS A 151 6.99 16.16 13.75
CA LYS A 151 5.56 15.85 13.65
C LYS A 151 4.78 16.94 12.93
N VAL A 152 5.12 18.22 13.17
CA VAL A 152 4.50 19.35 12.44
C VAL A 152 4.83 19.28 10.96
N LEU A 153 6.12 19.10 10.60
CA LEU A 153 6.51 18.93 9.19
C LEU A 153 5.77 17.75 8.54
N ALA A 154 5.73 16.60 9.18
CA ALA A 154 5.00 15.43 8.69
C ALA A 154 3.50 15.73 8.47
N SER A 155 2.87 16.45 9.40
CA SER A 155 1.46 16.86 9.26
C SER A 155 1.24 17.81 8.10
N LEU A 156 2.14 18.78 7.89
CA LEU A 156 2.08 19.69 6.74
C LEU A 156 2.21 18.95 5.41
N LEU A 157 3.06 17.93 5.34
CA LEU A 157 3.17 17.06 4.16
C LEU A 157 1.86 16.30 3.88
N ILE A 158 1.20 15.77 4.91
CA ILE A 158 -0.12 15.14 4.75
C ILE A 158 -1.14 16.14 4.20
N VAL A 159 -1.19 17.36 4.75
CA VAL A 159 -2.11 18.41 4.27
C VAL A 159 -1.81 18.76 2.82
N LEU A 160 -0.54 18.95 2.46
CA LEU A 160 -0.11 19.28 1.10
C LEU A 160 -0.58 18.21 0.09
N PHE A 161 -0.27 16.93 0.34
CA PHE A 161 -0.65 15.86 -0.57
C PHE A 161 -2.15 15.61 -0.60
N THR A 162 -2.85 15.78 0.52
CA THR A 162 -4.32 15.77 0.54
C THR A 162 -4.88 16.85 -0.39
N ALA A 163 -4.39 18.09 -0.29
CA ALA A 163 -4.82 19.20 -1.15
C ALA A 163 -4.54 18.93 -2.65
N ILE A 164 -3.34 18.40 -2.97
CA ILE A 164 -2.98 18.05 -4.36
C ILE A 164 -3.94 17.02 -4.95
N HIS A 165 -4.23 15.94 -4.21
CA HIS A 165 -5.07 14.85 -4.70
C HIS A 165 -6.56 15.19 -4.71
N VAL A 166 -7.00 16.13 -3.87
CA VAL A 166 -8.36 16.70 -3.92
C VAL A 166 -8.60 17.47 -5.20
N MET A 167 -7.63 18.25 -5.70
CA MET A 167 -7.85 19.21 -6.77
C MET A 167 -8.24 18.58 -8.12
N HIS A 168 -7.74 17.40 -8.48
CA HIS A 168 -8.13 16.70 -9.72
C HIS A 168 -7.45 15.34 -9.85
N VAL A 169 -8.19 14.30 -10.26
CA VAL A 169 -7.63 12.93 -10.48
C VAL A 169 -6.43 12.94 -11.42
N LYS A 170 -6.54 13.62 -12.58
CA LYS A 170 -5.46 13.69 -13.58
C LYS A 170 -4.23 14.41 -13.06
N LYS A 171 -4.41 15.53 -12.34
CA LYS A 171 -3.29 16.27 -11.72
C LYS A 171 -2.60 15.45 -10.63
N GLY A 172 -3.38 14.80 -9.76
CA GLY A 172 -2.86 13.87 -8.75
C GLY A 172 -2.07 12.71 -9.39
N GLY A 173 -2.58 12.13 -10.47
CA GLY A 173 -1.88 11.09 -11.23
C GLY A 173 -0.56 11.58 -11.86
N VAL A 174 -0.50 12.80 -12.39
CA VAL A 174 0.75 13.40 -12.92
C VAL A 174 1.77 13.61 -11.81
N VAL A 175 1.36 14.19 -10.68
CA VAL A 175 2.25 14.39 -9.51
C VAL A 175 2.78 13.03 -9.02
N GLN A 176 1.90 12.02 -8.91
CA GLN A 176 2.30 10.66 -8.53
C GLN A 176 3.31 10.06 -9.51
N ASN A 177 3.10 10.22 -10.81
CA ASN A 177 4.03 9.73 -11.83
C ASN A 177 5.41 10.39 -11.70
N ILE A 178 5.46 11.72 -11.57
CA ILE A 178 6.72 12.46 -11.39
C ILE A 178 7.45 11.99 -10.14
N LEU A 179 6.77 11.95 -9.00
CA LEU A 179 7.36 11.50 -7.74
C LEU A 179 7.86 10.05 -7.83
N THR A 180 7.15 9.17 -8.55
CA THR A 180 7.58 7.79 -8.69
C THR A 180 8.78 7.64 -9.63
N VAL A 181 8.80 8.38 -10.75
CA VAL A 181 9.96 8.41 -11.67
C VAL A 181 11.19 8.94 -10.94
N VAL A 182 11.05 10.04 -10.18
CA VAL A 182 12.14 10.57 -9.34
C VAL A 182 12.58 9.53 -8.31
N LYS A 183 11.65 8.89 -7.59
CA LYS A 183 11.96 7.84 -6.61
C LYS A 183 12.76 6.70 -7.25
N VAL A 184 12.26 6.12 -8.32
CA VAL A 184 12.91 4.99 -8.99
C VAL A 184 14.26 5.42 -9.57
N GLY A 185 14.32 6.60 -10.19
CA GLY A 185 15.57 7.17 -10.70
C GLY A 185 16.62 7.33 -9.61
N LEU A 186 16.25 7.89 -8.45
CA LEU A 186 17.18 8.06 -7.32
C LEU A 186 17.62 6.71 -6.73
N VAL A 187 16.72 5.72 -6.63
CA VAL A 187 17.09 4.35 -6.23
C VAL A 187 18.11 3.75 -7.20
N LEU A 188 17.87 3.89 -8.51
CA LEU A 188 18.79 3.37 -9.53
C LEU A 188 20.14 4.08 -9.50
N VAL A 189 20.16 5.40 -9.29
CA VAL A 189 21.41 6.19 -9.13
C VAL A 189 22.16 5.74 -7.89
N PHE A 190 21.48 5.59 -6.75
CA PHE A 190 22.08 5.07 -5.53
C PHE A 190 22.67 3.66 -5.72
N MET A 191 21.93 2.76 -6.38
CA MET A 191 22.41 1.41 -6.69
C MET A 191 23.61 1.43 -7.65
N ALA A 192 23.50 2.15 -8.76
CA ALA A 192 24.57 2.20 -9.75
C ALA A 192 25.86 2.78 -9.17
N ALA A 193 25.77 3.90 -8.45
CA ALA A 193 26.91 4.52 -7.78
C ALA A 193 27.47 3.62 -6.67
N GLY A 194 26.59 2.98 -5.87
CA GLY A 194 27.00 2.10 -4.79
C GLY A 194 27.70 0.83 -5.29
N PHE A 195 27.16 0.16 -6.31
CA PHE A 195 27.81 -0.99 -6.93
C PHE A 195 29.13 -0.61 -7.61
N TYR A 196 29.19 0.56 -8.27
CA TYR A 196 30.43 1.05 -8.85
C TYR A 196 31.51 1.22 -7.78
N VAL A 197 31.20 1.86 -6.66
CA VAL A 197 32.14 2.03 -5.54
C VAL A 197 32.51 0.69 -4.93
N ALA A 198 31.55 -0.19 -4.67
CA ALA A 198 31.79 -1.51 -4.07
C ALA A 198 32.70 -2.41 -4.94
N VAL A 199 32.61 -2.29 -6.27
CA VAL A 199 33.47 -3.04 -7.20
C VAL A 199 34.84 -2.38 -7.39
N SER A 200 34.89 -1.04 -7.34
CA SER A 200 36.13 -0.29 -7.62
C SER A 200 37.03 -0.12 -6.40
N ALA A 201 36.48 -0.27 -5.19
CA ALA A 201 37.26 -0.17 -3.96
C ALA A 201 37.86 -1.54 -3.61
N PRO A 202 39.20 -1.69 -3.61
CA PRO A 202 39.86 -2.98 -3.32
C PRO A 202 39.62 -3.46 -1.88
N GLU A 203 39.09 -2.59 -1.02
CA GLU A 203 38.80 -2.86 0.39
C GLU A 203 37.35 -3.32 0.62
N LEU A 204 36.50 -3.31 -0.42
CA LEU A 204 35.08 -3.74 -0.31
C LEU A 204 34.80 -4.97 -1.20
N PRO A 205 34.01 -5.95 -0.73
CA PRO A 205 33.53 -6.10 0.64
C PRO A 205 34.64 -6.49 1.58
N MET A 206 34.75 -5.83 2.75
CA MET A 206 35.72 -6.21 3.76
C MET A 206 35.45 -7.64 4.26
N PRO A 207 36.48 -8.39 4.73
CA PRO A 207 36.26 -9.59 5.49
C PRO A 207 35.23 -9.34 6.61
N GLY A 208 34.20 -10.19 6.71
CA GLY A 208 33.15 -10.03 7.72
C GLY A 208 31.86 -9.36 7.27
N HIS A 209 31.78 -8.76 6.08
CA HIS A 209 30.51 -8.14 5.60
C HIS A 209 29.36 -9.13 5.50
N PHE A 210 29.66 -10.37 5.09
CA PHE A 210 28.69 -11.46 5.03
C PHE A 210 28.84 -12.47 6.18
N GLU A 211 29.65 -12.15 7.20
CA GLU A 211 29.76 -12.99 8.38
C GLU A 211 28.57 -12.73 9.33
N GLY A 212 27.77 -13.77 9.51
CA GLY A 212 26.65 -13.78 10.43
C GLY A 212 26.94 -14.56 11.70
N LYS A 213 26.09 -14.39 12.70
CA LYS A 213 26.08 -15.20 13.94
C LYS A 213 25.50 -16.60 13.73
N GLY A 214 25.23 -16.98 12.47
CA GLY A 214 24.45 -18.16 12.10
C GLY A 214 22.93 -17.89 12.15
N ILE A 215 22.15 -18.74 11.47
CA ILE A 215 20.70 -18.57 11.33
C ILE A 215 20.00 -18.74 12.68
N GLN A 216 19.37 -17.69 13.14
CA GLN A 216 18.50 -17.71 14.32
C GLN A 216 17.05 -18.04 13.88
N TRP A 217 16.71 -19.32 13.87
CA TRP A 217 15.44 -19.83 13.37
C TRP A 217 14.22 -19.20 14.07
N GLY A 218 14.32 -18.87 15.37
CA GLY A 218 13.29 -18.15 16.10
C GLY A 218 12.98 -16.76 15.57
N GLY A 219 13.95 -16.11 14.90
CA GLY A 219 13.80 -14.78 14.31
C GLY A 219 13.29 -14.77 12.87
N VAL A 220 13.33 -15.91 12.17
CA VAL A 220 12.95 -16.01 10.74
C VAL A 220 11.50 -15.57 10.51
N GLY A 221 10.58 -15.97 11.38
CA GLY A 221 9.17 -15.57 11.30
C GLY A 221 8.98 -14.06 11.46
N LEU A 222 9.70 -13.44 12.38
CA LEU A 222 9.69 -11.98 12.55
C LEU A 222 10.32 -11.29 11.33
N GLY A 223 11.43 -11.83 10.81
CA GLY A 223 12.04 -11.35 9.57
C GLY A 223 11.05 -11.38 8.40
N LEU A 224 10.31 -12.48 8.24
CA LEU A 224 9.30 -12.61 7.21
C LEU A 224 8.16 -11.60 7.37
N LEU A 225 7.72 -11.30 8.60
CA LEU A 225 6.72 -10.24 8.86
C LEU A 225 7.18 -8.89 8.33
N PHE A 226 8.41 -8.47 8.65
CA PHE A 226 8.94 -7.19 8.18
C PHE A 226 9.16 -7.15 6.67
N VAL A 227 9.54 -8.26 6.06
CA VAL A 227 9.64 -8.39 4.61
C VAL A 227 8.27 -8.29 3.95
N MET A 228 7.27 -9.02 4.44
CA MET A 228 5.90 -8.97 3.91
C MET A 228 5.29 -7.56 4.05
N PHE A 229 5.58 -6.87 5.17
CA PHE A 229 5.22 -5.47 5.33
C PHE A 229 5.90 -4.59 4.26
N ALA A 230 7.20 -4.75 4.02
CA ALA A 230 7.93 -3.96 3.03
C ALA A 230 7.41 -4.18 1.60
N TYR A 231 6.93 -5.37 1.30
CA TYR A 231 6.26 -5.68 0.03
C TYR A 231 4.79 -5.25 -0.01
N SER A 232 4.16 -4.82 1.09
CA SER A 232 2.75 -4.40 1.06
C SER A 232 2.54 -3.26 0.05
N GLY A 233 1.33 -3.19 -0.55
CA GLY A 233 1.03 -2.22 -1.60
C GLY A 233 1.13 -2.75 -3.03
N TRP A 234 1.55 -4.03 -3.23
CA TRP A 234 1.53 -4.69 -4.55
C TRP A 234 0.13 -4.69 -5.20
N ASN A 235 -0.93 -4.61 -4.41
CA ASN A 235 -2.34 -4.52 -4.82
C ASN A 235 -2.83 -3.09 -5.09
N GLY A 236 -1.99 -2.06 -4.94
CA GLY A 236 -2.37 -0.64 -4.92
C GLY A 236 -3.20 -0.17 -6.12
N ALA A 237 -2.92 -0.66 -7.33
CA ALA A 237 -3.67 -0.29 -8.52
C ALA A 237 -5.13 -0.79 -8.52
N THR A 238 -5.46 -1.85 -7.77
CA THR A 238 -6.82 -2.40 -7.74
C THR A 238 -7.83 -1.46 -7.10
N TYR A 239 -7.40 -0.61 -6.18
CA TYR A 239 -8.26 0.39 -5.56
C TYR A 239 -8.67 1.51 -6.51
N LEU A 240 -7.89 1.72 -7.58
CA LEU A 240 -8.12 2.71 -8.63
C LEU A 240 -8.75 2.10 -9.90
N ALA A 241 -9.19 0.84 -9.86
CA ALA A 241 -9.61 0.08 -11.04
C ALA A 241 -10.69 0.79 -11.88
N GLU A 242 -11.61 1.52 -11.24
CA GLU A 242 -12.67 2.29 -11.89
C GLU A 242 -12.14 3.52 -12.66
N GLU A 243 -10.96 4.04 -12.28
CA GLU A 243 -10.30 5.20 -12.91
C GLU A 243 -9.27 4.81 -13.96
N ILE A 244 -8.94 3.50 -14.09
CA ILE A 244 -7.94 2.98 -15.02
C ILE A 244 -8.59 2.72 -16.38
N ARG A 245 -7.95 3.22 -17.46
CA ARG A 245 -8.34 2.94 -18.84
C ARG A 245 -8.03 1.48 -19.18
N ASN A 246 -8.93 0.82 -19.91
CA ASN A 246 -8.78 -0.58 -20.33
C ASN A 246 -8.31 -1.48 -19.16
N PRO A 247 -9.08 -1.55 -18.04
CA PRO A 247 -8.64 -2.22 -16.82
C PRO A 247 -8.31 -3.70 -17.03
N GLU A 248 -8.99 -4.37 -17.96
CA GLU A 248 -8.78 -5.78 -18.30
C GLU A 248 -7.34 -6.10 -18.74
N ARG A 249 -6.69 -5.13 -19.42
CA ARG A 249 -5.30 -5.23 -19.86
C ARG A 249 -4.35 -4.54 -18.88
N ASN A 250 -4.70 -3.34 -18.44
CA ASN A 250 -3.76 -2.47 -17.74
C ASN A 250 -3.57 -2.85 -16.28
N LEU A 251 -4.59 -3.44 -15.61
CA LEU A 251 -4.44 -3.90 -14.23
C LEU A 251 -3.46 -5.08 -14.10
N PRO A 252 -3.57 -6.18 -14.89
CA PRO A 252 -2.58 -7.25 -14.85
C PRO A 252 -1.16 -6.75 -15.11
N ILE A 253 -0.95 -5.89 -16.13
CA ILE A 253 0.37 -5.33 -16.44
C ILE A 253 0.92 -4.52 -15.26
N ALA A 254 0.08 -3.67 -14.66
CA ALA A 254 0.49 -2.81 -13.57
C ALA A 254 0.83 -3.60 -12.30
N LEU A 255 -0.02 -4.55 -11.91
CA LEU A 255 0.17 -5.35 -10.70
C LEU A 255 1.40 -6.26 -10.81
N ILE A 256 1.50 -7.01 -11.90
CA ILE A 256 2.58 -7.99 -12.11
C ILE A 256 3.89 -7.26 -12.39
N GLY A 257 3.89 -6.32 -13.35
CA GLY A 257 5.09 -5.58 -13.74
C GLY A 257 5.64 -4.72 -12.60
N GLY A 258 4.78 -3.97 -11.91
CA GLY A 258 5.17 -3.17 -10.75
C GLY A 258 5.78 -4.01 -9.62
N THR A 259 5.18 -5.18 -9.33
CA THR A 259 5.68 -6.09 -8.31
C THR A 259 7.03 -6.72 -8.69
N ILE A 260 7.20 -7.18 -9.95
CA ILE A 260 8.47 -7.75 -10.41
C ILE A 260 9.60 -6.72 -10.35
N ILE A 261 9.35 -5.51 -10.85
CA ILE A 261 10.37 -4.45 -10.82
C ILE A 261 10.77 -4.15 -9.38
N THR A 262 9.80 -4.01 -8.48
CA THR A 262 10.08 -3.74 -7.06
C THR A 262 10.83 -4.91 -6.39
N MET A 263 10.46 -6.15 -6.68
CA MET A 263 11.16 -7.34 -6.16
C MET A 263 12.65 -7.33 -6.56
N VAL A 264 12.95 -7.07 -7.83
CA VAL A 264 14.33 -7.00 -8.31
C VAL A 264 15.09 -5.87 -7.62
N LEU A 265 14.48 -4.68 -7.52
CA LEU A 265 15.09 -3.54 -6.82
C LEU A 265 15.39 -3.86 -5.35
N TYR A 266 14.48 -4.54 -4.65
CA TYR A 266 14.66 -4.88 -3.24
C TYR A 266 15.78 -5.89 -3.01
N ILE A 267 15.86 -6.92 -3.84
CA ILE A 267 16.95 -7.90 -3.75
C ILE A 267 18.30 -7.21 -3.99
N LEU A 268 18.41 -6.41 -5.06
CA LEU A 268 19.64 -5.71 -5.39
C LEU A 268 20.03 -4.67 -4.33
N LEU A 269 19.08 -3.93 -3.75
CA LEU A 269 19.34 -3.01 -2.66
C LEU A 269 19.87 -3.73 -1.41
N ASN A 270 19.30 -4.88 -1.06
CA ASN A 270 19.81 -5.65 0.08
C ASN A 270 21.19 -6.20 -0.16
N VAL A 271 21.48 -6.68 -1.36
CA VAL A 271 22.86 -7.06 -1.74
C VAL A 271 23.80 -5.87 -1.58
N LEU A 272 23.43 -4.68 -2.06
CA LEU A 272 24.24 -3.47 -1.93
C LEU A 272 24.46 -3.08 -0.46
N TYR A 273 23.43 -3.18 0.41
CA TYR A 273 23.57 -2.87 1.82
C TYR A 273 24.64 -3.74 2.49
N TYR A 274 24.67 -5.04 2.21
CA TYR A 274 25.70 -5.94 2.74
C TYR A 274 27.07 -5.78 2.08
N LEU A 275 27.13 -5.33 0.83
CA LEU A 275 28.41 -4.94 0.22
C LEU A 275 28.99 -3.65 0.85
N ALA A 276 28.10 -2.74 1.28
CA ALA A 276 28.50 -1.46 1.82
C ALA A 276 28.84 -1.50 3.32
N VAL A 277 28.14 -2.33 4.10
CA VAL A 277 28.17 -2.29 5.57
C VAL A 277 28.26 -3.71 6.13
N PRO A 278 29.15 -3.97 7.12
CA PRO A 278 29.20 -5.25 7.82
C PRO A 278 27.86 -5.64 8.44
N ALA A 279 27.50 -6.92 8.39
CA ALA A 279 26.26 -7.43 8.94
C ALA A 279 26.06 -7.12 10.43
N SER A 280 27.18 -7.06 11.20
CA SER A 280 27.16 -6.69 12.62
C SER A 280 26.75 -5.25 12.87
N GLU A 281 27.11 -4.31 11.98
CA GLU A 281 26.74 -2.90 12.08
C GLU A 281 25.33 -2.64 11.54
N LEU A 282 24.91 -3.41 10.52
CA LEU A 282 23.54 -3.36 10.02
C LEU A 282 22.50 -3.84 11.06
N ALA A 283 22.90 -4.75 11.96
CA ALA A 283 22.00 -5.37 12.91
C ALA A 283 21.36 -4.35 13.85
N GLY A 284 20.03 -4.16 13.73
CA GLY A 284 19.23 -3.22 14.52
C GLY A 284 19.21 -1.79 13.96
N GLU A 285 19.95 -1.48 12.88
CA GLU A 285 19.95 -0.17 12.26
C GLU A 285 18.59 0.12 11.59
N LYS A 286 18.05 1.32 11.82
CA LYS A 286 16.76 1.77 11.28
C LYS A 286 16.90 2.62 10.02
N ALA A 287 18.05 3.26 9.84
CA ALA A 287 18.35 4.09 8.68
C ALA A 287 19.41 3.42 7.79
N VAL A 288 19.13 2.16 7.40
CA VAL A 288 20.06 1.30 6.65
C VAL A 288 20.61 1.99 5.40
N ALA A 289 19.75 2.70 4.66
CA ALA A 289 20.17 3.42 3.46
C ALA A 289 21.12 4.59 3.76
N HIS A 290 20.91 5.30 4.88
CA HIS A 290 21.81 6.36 5.34
C HIS A 290 23.18 5.77 5.74
N LEU A 291 23.19 4.71 6.56
CA LEU A 291 24.41 4.04 6.97
C LEU A 291 25.21 3.54 5.75
N SER A 292 24.54 2.89 4.81
CA SER A 292 25.16 2.41 3.57
C SER A 292 25.72 3.55 2.72
N ALA A 293 24.98 4.66 2.59
CA ALA A 293 25.46 5.84 1.88
C ALA A 293 26.71 6.46 2.55
N SER A 294 26.77 6.48 3.90
CA SER A 294 27.92 7.03 4.63
C SER A 294 29.19 6.21 4.45
N HIS A 295 29.08 4.88 4.44
CA HIS A 295 30.19 3.98 4.18
C HIS A 295 30.69 4.06 2.72
N LEU A 296 29.77 4.14 1.75
CA LEU A 296 30.11 4.15 0.33
C LEU A 296 30.68 5.50 -0.14
N PHE A 297 30.11 6.62 0.32
CA PHE A 297 30.30 7.92 -0.33
C PHE A 297 30.86 9.00 0.60
N GLY A 298 30.93 8.75 1.91
CA GLY A 298 31.33 9.77 2.88
C GLY A 298 30.25 10.85 3.12
N SER A 299 30.48 11.73 4.10
CA SER A 299 29.46 12.63 4.68
C SER A 299 28.79 13.60 3.70
N LYS A 300 29.55 14.19 2.76
CA LYS A 300 29.01 15.19 1.80
C LYS A 300 28.00 14.59 0.82
N ILE A 301 28.29 13.42 0.28
CA ILE A 301 27.41 12.74 -0.68
C ILE A 301 26.22 12.10 0.06
N THR A 302 26.43 11.65 1.30
CA THR A 302 25.35 11.14 2.16
C THR A 302 24.25 12.18 2.36
N THR A 303 24.61 13.46 2.49
CA THR A 303 23.61 14.54 2.60
C THR A 303 22.72 14.63 1.37
N PHE A 304 23.28 14.50 0.16
CA PHE A 304 22.48 14.42 -1.06
C PHE A 304 21.51 13.23 -1.02
N PHE A 305 21.97 12.06 -0.61
CA PHE A 305 21.11 10.88 -0.50
C PHE A 305 20.03 11.04 0.59
N ASN A 306 20.29 11.73 1.69
CA ASN A 306 19.26 12.02 2.69
C ASN A 306 18.12 12.88 2.11
N VAL A 307 18.44 13.89 1.33
CA VAL A 307 17.45 14.68 0.58
C VAL A 307 16.72 13.80 -0.44
N ALA A 308 17.43 12.91 -1.13
CA ALA A 308 16.82 11.96 -2.06
C ALA A 308 15.85 11.04 -1.36
N PHE A 309 16.20 10.46 -0.21
CA PHE A 309 15.32 9.60 0.59
C PHE A 309 14.07 10.33 1.09
N PHE A 310 14.21 11.61 1.49
CA PHE A 310 13.06 12.46 1.79
C PHE A 310 12.08 12.48 0.61
N PHE A 311 12.53 12.82 -0.61
CA PHE A 311 11.67 12.87 -1.80
C PHE A 311 11.11 11.50 -2.17
N MET A 312 11.86 10.41 -2.00
CA MET A 312 11.36 9.06 -2.22
C MET A 312 10.17 8.71 -1.30
N LEU A 313 10.25 9.12 -0.04
CA LEU A 313 9.18 8.89 0.94
C LEU A 313 7.94 9.74 0.64
N LEU A 314 8.10 10.96 0.10
CA LEU A 314 6.96 11.77 -0.35
C LEU A 314 6.13 11.07 -1.43
N SER A 315 6.77 10.31 -2.33
CA SER A 315 6.05 9.48 -3.31
C SER A 315 5.17 8.43 -2.63
N THR A 316 5.61 7.86 -1.51
CA THR A 316 4.82 6.88 -0.74
C THR A 316 3.64 7.57 -0.05
N VAL A 317 3.84 8.73 0.56
CA VAL A 317 2.77 9.55 1.15
C VAL A 317 1.71 9.87 0.08
N SER A 318 2.16 10.34 -1.09
CA SER A 318 1.29 10.66 -2.22
C SER A 318 0.46 9.47 -2.69
N ALA A 319 1.11 8.30 -2.92
CA ALA A 319 0.43 7.08 -3.37
C ALA A 319 -0.63 6.61 -2.37
N THR A 320 -0.28 6.59 -1.09
CA THR A 320 -1.18 6.12 -0.02
C THR A 320 -2.40 7.04 0.13
N ILE A 321 -2.20 8.36 0.09
CA ILE A 321 -3.30 9.34 0.10
C ILE A 321 -4.14 9.21 -1.17
N MET A 322 -3.55 8.90 -2.31
CA MET A 322 -4.29 8.70 -3.55
C MET A 322 -5.21 7.48 -3.51
N ILE A 323 -4.79 6.39 -2.86
CA ILE A 323 -5.49 5.08 -2.90
C ILE A 323 -6.65 5.01 -1.90
N GLY A 324 -6.39 5.32 -0.63
CA GLY A 324 -7.29 5.03 0.49
C GLY A 324 -8.70 5.60 0.36
N PRO A 325 -8.89 6.87 -0.09
CA PRO A 325 -10.21 7.48 -0.25
C PRO A 325 -11.16 6.70 -1.16
N ARG A 326 -10.64 5.87 -2.07
CA ARG A 326 -11.46 5.04 -2.97
C ARG A 326 -12.19 3.91 -2.24
N VAL A 327 -11.60 3.41 -1.17
CA VAL A 327 -12.27 2.41 -0.31
C VAL A 327 -13.44 3.06 0.43
N TYR A 328 -13.21 4.23 1.05
CA TYR A 328 -14.26 4.96 1.79
C TYR A 328 -15.39 5.41 0.87
N PHE A 329 -15.03 5.87 -0.34
CA PHE A 329 -15.97 6.19 -1.40
C PHE A 329 -16.83 4.98 -1.79
N ALA A 330 -16.21 3.82 -2.03
CA ALA A 330 -16.92 2.59 -2.38
C ALA A 330 -17.87 2.13 -1.27
N MET A 331 -17.42 2.16 -0.01
CA MET A 331 -18.25 1.87 1.17
C MET A 331 -19.43 2.84 1.28
N ALA A 332 -19.20 4.15 1.09
CA ALA A 332 -20.22 5.19 1.20
C ALA A 332 -21.27 5.08 0.08
N ARG A 333 -20.83 4.73 -1.15
CA ARG A 333 -21.70 4.42 -2.27
C ARG A 333 -22.63 3.23 -1.99
N ASP A 334 -22.13 2.27 -1.23
CA ASP A 334 -22.88 1.11 -0.78
C ASP A 334 -23.64 1.35 0.56
N ARG A 335 -23.70 2.59 1.05
CA ARG A 335 -24.33 3.00 2.32
C ARG A 335 -23.72 2.31 3.57
N LEU A 336 -22.51 1.80 3.46
CA LEU A 336 -21.75 1.19 4.56
C LEU A 336 -20.75 2.17 5.20
N PHE A 337 -20.79 3.44 4.80
CA PHE A 337 -20.01 4.54 5.35
C PHE A 337 -20.80 5.87 5.25
N PHE A 338 -20.25 6.96 5.79
CA PHE A 338 -20.89 8.26 5.76
C PHE A 338 -21.20 8.71 4.33
N LYS A 339 -22.46 9.10 4.07
CA LYS A 339 -22.93 9.51 2.72
C LYS A 339 -22.05 10.57 2.07
N ILE A 340 -21.56 11.53 2.85
CA ILE A 340 -20.70 12.62 2.38
C ILE A 340 -19.38 12.12 1.72
N ALA A 341 -18.91 10.94 2.09
CA ALA A 341 -17.72 10.32 1.48
C ALA A 341 -17.98 9.76 0.07
N ALA A 342 -19.25 9.57 -0.32
CA ALA A 342 -19.66 9.15 -1.66
C ALA A 342 -19.85 10.33 -2.63
N GLU A 343 -19.80 11.58 -2.15
CA GLU A 343 -20.01 12.74 -2.99
C GLU A 343 -18.77 13.09 -3.80
N VAL A 344 -18.89 13.01 -5.13
CA VAL A 344 -17.86 13.43 -6.08
C VAL A 344 -18.04 14.93 -6.35
N HIS A 345 -16.98 15.69 -6.11
CA HIS A 345 -17.02 17.14 -6.31
C HIS A 345 -17.14 17.48 -7.81
N PRO A 346 -18.12 18.33 -8.22
CA PRO A 346 -18.43 18.55 -9.64
C PRO A 346 -17.27 19.15 -10.44
N LYS A 347 -16.41 19.98 -9.84
CA LYS A 347 -15.27 20.62 -10.49
C LYS A 347 -14.01 19.74 -10.46
N PHE A 348 -13.79 18.99 -9.38
CA PHE A 348 -12.55 18.24 -9.15
C PHE A 348 -12.64 16.78 -9.59
N HIS A 349 -13.85 16.25 -9.71
CA HIS A 349 -14.12 14.84 -10.03
C HIS A 349 -13.47 13.85 -9.04
N THR A 350 -13.36 14.26 -7.77
CA THR A 350 -12.78 13.50 -6.68
C THR A 350 -13.72 13.44 -5.48
N PRO A 351 -13.67 12.38 -4.65
CA PRO A 351 -14.42 12.29 -3.40
C PRO A 351 -13.70 13.08 -2.29
N VAL A 352 -13.83 14.42 -2.33
CA VAL A 352 -13.08 15.36 -1.47
C VAL A 352 -13.12 14.96 0.00
N MET A 353 -14.32 14.62 0.51
CA MET A 353 -14.49 14.32 1.93
C MET A 353 -13.77 13.05 2.37
N SER A 354 -13.69 12.04 1.49
CA SER A 354 -12.90 10.84 1.74
C SER A 354 -11.40 11.14 1.90
N PHE A 355 -10.86 12.08 1.11
CA PHE A 355 -9.48 12.56 1.25
C PHE A 355 -9.24 13.31 2.56
N VAL A 356 -10.16 14.21 2.92
CA VAL A 356 -10.08 14.99 4.17
C VAL A 356 -10.10 14.07 5.39
N ILE A 357 -11.00 13.10 5.41
CA ILE A 357 -11.11 12.12 6.50
C ILE A 357 -9.80 11.34 6.66
N GLN A 358 -9.22 10.84 5.56
CA GLN A 358 -7.94 10.14 5.62
C GLN A 358 -6.81 11.04 6.09
N GLY A 359 -6.72 12.27 5.59
CA GLY A 359 -5.71 13.24 6.02
C GLY A 359 -5.78 13.52 7.53
N MET A 360 -6.99 13.74 8.06
CA MET A 360 -7.18 13.93 9.51
C MET A 360 -6.75 12.72 10.33
N LEU A 361 -7.09 11.50 9.91
CA LEU A 361 -6.65 10.28 10.59
C LEU A 361 -5.13 10.12 10.53
N SER A 362 -4.50 10.42 9.41
CA SER A 362 -3.04 10.37 9.28
C SER A 362 -2.36 11.36 10.25
N ILE A 363 -2.89 12.57 10.38
CA ILE A 363 -2.40 13.56 11.34
C ILE A 363 -2.62 13.08 12.79
N LEU A 364 -3.73 12.43 13.09
CA LEU A 364 -3.98 11.84 14.40
C LEU A 364 -2.95 10.75 14.73
N TYR A 365 -2.58 9.89 13.76
CA TYR A 365 -1.49 8.91 13.93
C TYR A 365 -0.15 9.58 14.17
N ILE A 366 0.19 10.65 13.44
CA ILE A 366 1.42 11.42 13.66
C ILE A 366 1.45 11.99 15.09
N ALA A 367 0.32 12.50 15.58
CA ALA A 367 0.23 13.07 16.92
C ALA A 367 0.39 12.01 18.02
N SER A 368 -0.25 10.85 17.87
CA SER A 368 -0.40 9.83 18.90
C SER A 368 0.73 8.81 18.98
N GLY A 369 1.53 8.60 17.90
CA GLY A 369 2.47 7.49 17.80
C GLY A 369 3.88 7.87 17.35
N THR A 370 4.77 6.89 17.45
CA THR A 370 6.08 6.87 16.81
C THR A 370 6.03 6.03 15.54
N TYR A 371 7.03 6.21 14.67
CA TYR A 371 7.21 5.41 13.46
C TYR A 371 7.11 3.89 13.71
N GLU A 372 7.79 3.38 14.74
CA GLU A 372 7.83 1.94 15.07
C GLU A 372 6.48 1.40 15.53
N GLN A 373 5.81 2.13 16.42
CA GLN A 373 4.50 1.73 16.94
C GLN A 373 3.49 1.63 15.79
N ILE A 374 3.50 2.61 14.90
CA ILE A 374 2.60 2.63 13.73
C ILE A 374 2.87 1.42 12.82
N GLN A 375 4.13 1.08 12.54
CA GLN A 375 4.47 -0.06 11.68
C GLN A 375 4.05 -1.41 12.27
N THR A 376 4.23 -1.58 13.56
CA THR A 376 3.96 -2.86 14.21
C THR A 376 2.48 -3.24 14.14
N TYR A 377 1.57 -2.27 14.35
CA TYR A 377 0.12 -2.52 14.27
C TYR A 377 -0.36 -2.83 12.83
N MET A 378 0.35 -2.33 11.81
CA MET A 378 -0.08 -2.48 10.40
C MET A 378 0.15 -3.88 9.83
N GLY A 379 1.27 -4.51 10.16
CA GLY A 379 1.72 -5.73 9.46
C GLY A 379 0.69 -6.86 9.47
N ILE A 380 0.03 -7.11 10.61
CA ILE A 380 -0.97 -8.17 10.75
C ILE A 380 -2.29 -7.77 10.08
N ALA A 381 -2.74 -6.52 10.32
CA ALA A 381 -4.01 -6.04 9.78
C ALA A 381 -4.02 -6.04 8.24
N LEU A 382 -2.87 -5.71 7.60
CA LEU A 382 -2.72 -5.69 6.14
C LEU A 382 -2.64 -7.09 5.51
N SER A 383 -2.36 -8.14 6.29
CA SER A 383 -2.19 -9.51 5.77
C SER A 383 -3.51 -10.28 5.67
N ILE A 384 -4.47 -10.03 6.57
CA ILE A 384 -5.68 -10.85 6.72
C ILE A 384 -6.63 -10.73 5.52
N PHE A 385 -6.91 -9.51 5.05
CA PHE A 385 -7.91 -9.32 4.00
C PHE A 385 -7.44 -9.76 2.61
N PRO A 386 -6.19 -9.54 2.18
CA PRO A 386 -5.66 -10.17 0.99
C PRO A 386 -5.71 -11.71 1.03
N LEU A 387 -5.39 -12.31 2.19
CA LEU A 387 -5.51 -13.76 2.39
C LEU A 387 -6.94 -14.23 2.13
N VAL A 388 -7.94 -13.56 2.74
CA VAL A 388 -9.36 -13.91 2.57
C VAL A 388 -9.81 -13.70 1.12
N ALA A 389 -9.35 -12.64 0.44
CA ALA A 389 -9.70 -12.37 -0.95
C ALA A 389 -9.14 -13.45 -1.90
N ILE A 390 -7.89 -13.91 -1.68
CA ILE A 390 -7.29 -14.97 -2.51
C ILE A 390 -7.92 -16.34 -2.21
N ALA A 391 -8.24 -16.64 -0.96
CA ALA A 391 -9.05 -17.80 -0.63
C ALA A 391 -10.44 -17.72 -1.28
N GLY A 392 -11.00 -16.51 -1.34
CA GLY A 392 -12.24 -16.20 -2.05
C GLY A 392 -12.15 -16.46 -3.55
N LEU A 393 -11.03 -16.14 -4.21
CA LEU A 393 -10.80 -16.49 -5.62
C LEU A 393 -10.87 -18.01 -5.83
N MET A 394 -10.23 -18.78 -4.95
CA MET A 394 -10.30 -20.25 -5.04
C MET A 394 -11.72 -20.77 -4.87
N LEU A 395 -12.46 -20.21 -3.90
CA LEU A 395 -13.86 -20.55 -3.67
C LEU A 395 -14.75 -20.16 -4.86
N LEU A 396 -14.54 -18.99 -5.46
CA LEU A 396 -15.26 -18.51 -6.64
C LEU A 396 -15.06 -19.45 -7.83
N ARG A 397 -13.81 -19.83 -8.12
CA ARG A 397 -13.51 -20.78 -9.20
C ARG A 397 -14.14 -22.17 -8.99
N HIS A 398 -14.24 -22.61 -7.73
CA HIS A 398 -14.88 -23.88 -7.40
C HIS A 398 -16.41 -23.83 -7.54
N LYS A 399 -17.04 -22.77 -6.98
CA LYS A 399 -18.51 -22.63 -6.96
C LYS A 399 -19.10 -22.14 -8.29
N ARG A 400 -18.35 -21.34 -9.02
CA ARG A 400 -18.80 -20.68 -10.26
C ARG A 400 -17.75 -20.85 -11.38
N PRO A 401 -17.51 -22.06 -11.86
CA PRO A 401 -16.55 -22.34 -12.93
C PRO A 401 -16.95 -21.71 -14.28
N ASP A 402 -18.20 -21.32 -14.42
CA ASP A 402 -18.79 -20.61 -15.56
C ASP A 402 -18.24 -19.17 -15.69
N ILE A 403 -17.83 -18.54 -14.58
CA ILE A 403 -17.29 -17.18 -14.60
C ILE A 403 -15.83 -17.20 -15.10
N LYS A 404 -15.61 -16.67 -16.29
CA LYS A 404 -14.28 -16.54 -16.88
C LYS A 404 -13.97 -15.07 -17.12
N GLY A 405 -12.95 -14.54 -16.44
CA GLY A 405 -12.46 -13.18 -16.66
C GLY A 405 -11.50 -13.08 -17.83
N PRO A 406 -11.19 -11.84 -18.26
CA PRO A 406 -10.22 -11.55 -19.32
C PRO A 406 -8.79 -12.04 -18.98
N TYR A 407 -8.44 -12.07 -17.70
CA TYR A 407 -7.18 -12.59 -17.17
C TYR A 407 -7.44 -13.74 -16.21
N ARG A 408 -6.61 -14.78 -16.27
CA ARG A 408 -6.64 -15.93 -15.35
C ARG A 408 -5.25 -16.15 -14.75
N THR A 409 -5.21 -16.35 -13.45
CA THR A 409 -3.99 -16.71 -12.71
C THR A 409 -3.34 -17.93 -13.32
N PRO A 410 -2.08 -17.84 -13.81
CA PRO A 410 -1.36 -18.97 -14.37
C PRO A 410 -1.00 -19.98 -13.27
N LEU A 411 -0.65 -21.20 -13.67
CA LEU A 411 -0.23 -22.29 -12.76
C LEU A 411 -1.14 -22.47 -11.54
N TYR A 412 -2.43 -22.23 -11.73
CA TYR A 412 -3.42 -22.46 -10.66
C TYR A 412 -3.48 -23.95 -10.24
N PRO A 413 -3.48 -24.31 -8.93
CA PRO A 413 -3.63 -23.43 -7.75
C PRO A 413 -2.29 -23.00 -7.09
N LEU A 414 -1.15 -23.15 -7.73
CA LEU A 414 0.18 -22.94 -7.13
C LEU A 414 0.31 -21.55 -6.46
N PHE A 415 0.07 -20.46 -7.21
CA PHE A 415 0.24 -19.11 -6.68
C PHE A 415 -0.73 -18.75 -5.54
N PRO A 416 -2.04 -19.06 -5.62
CA PRO A 416 -2.92 -18.91 -4.46
C PRO A 416 -2.41 -19.64 -3.23
N VAL A 417 -1.93 -20.89 -3.38
CA VAL A 417 -1.43 -21.72 -2.26
C VAL A 417 -0.16 -21.11 -1.67
N ILE A 418 0.79 -20.67 -2.50
CA ILE A 418 2.02 -20.00 -2.02
C ILE A 418 1.63 -18.78 -1.16
N PHE A 419 0.78 -17.91 -1.69
CA PHE A 419 0.36 -16.71 -0.97
C PHE A 419 -0.31 -17.03 0.37
N ILE A 420 -1.29 -17.93 0.36
CA ILE A 420 -2.03 -18.34 1.57
C ILE A 420 -1.07 -18.94 2.60
N LEU A 421 -0.24 -19.91 2.19
CA LEU A 421 0.69 -20.62 3.09
C LEU A 421 1.63 -19.63 3.81
N PHE A 422 2.34 -18.81 3.05
CA PHE A 422 3.31 -17.89 3.65
C PHE A 422 2.66 -16.76 4.44
N THR A 423 1.47 -16.29 4.03
CA THR A 423 0.72 -15.31 4.83
C THR A 423 0.23 -15.91 6.15
N VAL A 424 -0.25 -17.15 6.15
CA VAL A 424 -0.66 -17.85 7.39
C VAL A 424 0.55 -18.06 8.30
N ILE A 425 1.69 -18.52 7.77
CA ILE A 425 2.94 -18.64 8.55
C ILE A 425 3.31 -17.29 9.16
N THR A 426 3.28 -16.22 8.39
CA THR A 426 3.58 -14.86 8.86
C THR A 426 2.65 -14.42 9.99
N ILE A 427 1.35 -14.65 9.87
CA ILE A 427 0.36 -14.31 10.91
C ILE A 427 0.65 -15.12 12.19
N ILE A 428 0.84 -16.43 12.08
CA ILE A 428 1.09 -17.32 13.24
C ILE A 428 2.38 -16.89 13.96
N THR A 429 3.48 -16.70 13.23
CA THR A 429 4.76 -16.29 13.81
C THR A 429 4.71 -14.89 14.41
N SER A 430 3.89 -13.99 13.85
CA SER A 430 3.66 -12.65 14.41
C SER A 430 2.89 -12.70 15.74
N VAL A 431 1.86 -13.54 15.81
CA VAL A 431 1.08 -13.72 17.05
C VAL A 431 1.97 -14.29 18.17
N ILE A 432 2.84 -15.24 17.84
CA ILE A 432 3.77 -15.84 18.82
C ILE A 432 4.86 -14.85 19.22
N GLY A 433 5.46 -14.15 18.25
CA GLY A 433 6.61 -13.26 18.51
C GLY A 433 6.24 -11.90 19.11
N ARG A 434 5.00 -11.41 18.82
CA ARG A 434 4.51 -10.09 19.26
C ARG A 434 3.03 -10.14 19.64
N PRO A 435 2.68 -10.84 20.74
CA PRO A 435 1.29 -11.12 21.12
C PRO A 435 0.47 -9.88 21.44
N ILE A 436 1.08 -8.84 22.01
CA ILE A 436 0.39 -7.59 22.39
C ILE A 436 -0.04 -6.86 21.11
N GLU A 437 0.87 -6.67 20.17
CA GLU A 437 0.62 -5.96 18.91
C GLU A 437 -0.36 -6.73 18.04
N ALA A 438 -0.24 -8.05 18.00
CA ALA A 438 -1.19 -8.93 17.33
C ALA A 438 -2.59 -8.82 17.97
N GLY A 439 -2.65 -8.79 19.30
CA GLY A 439 -3.89 -8.59 20.03
C GLY A 439 -4.57 -7.25 19.70
N VAL A 440 -3.80 -6.16 19.63
CA VAL A 440 -4.30 -4.84 19.23
C VAL A 440 -4.84 -4.86 17.81
N ALA A 441 -4.11 -5.44 16.85
CA ALA A 441 -4.55 -5.55 15.46
C ALA A 441 -5.86 -6.34 15.34
N LEU A 442 -5.96 -7.48 16.02
CA LEU A 442 -7.18 -8.29 16.08
C LEU A 442 -8.33 -7.55 16.76
N LEU A 443 -8.07 -6.82 17.85
CA LEU A 443 -9.07 -6.00 18.54
C LEU A 443 -9.65 -4.93 17.59
N VAL A 444 -8.82 -4.25 16.81
CA VAL A 444 -9.28 -3.26 15.83
C VAL A 444 -10.21 -3.92 14.80
N ILE A 445 -9.87 -5.10 14.29
CA ILE A 445 -10.72 -5.84 13.35
C ILE A 445 -12.04 -6.23 14.02
N LEU A 446 -11.99 -6.80 15.23
CA LEU A 446 -13.16 -7.27 15.97
C LEU A 446 -14.09 -6.13 16.38
N LEU A 447 -13.56 -4.93 16.69
CA LEU A 447 -14.37 -3.73 16.95
C LEU A 447 -15.19 -3.31 15.72
N GLY A 448 -14.77 -3.66 14.51
CA GLY A 448 -15.56 -3.48 13.31
C GLY A 448 -16.88 -4.26 13.30
N VAL A 449 -16.97 -5.41 14.01
CA VAL A 449 -18.17 -6.23 14.06
C VAL A 449 -19.35 -5.51 14.77
N PRO A 450 -19.24 -5.05 16.02
CA PRO A 450 -20.30 -4.28 16.65
C PRO A 450 -20.60 -2.98 15.90
N VAL A 451 -19.58 -2.30 15.34
CA VAL A 451 -19.79 -1.10 14.52
C VAL A 451 -20.65 -1.43 13.29
N TYR A 452 -20.39 -2.56 12.60
CA TYR A 452 -21.22 -3.01 11.49
C TYR A 452 -22.67 -3.19 11.87
N PHE A 453 -22.96 -3.91 12.98
CA PHE A 453 -24.32 -4.15 13.40
C PHE A 453 -25.04 -2.87 13.85
N LEU A 454 -24.34 -1.96 14.52
CA LEU A 454 -24.88 -0.66 14.88
C LEU A 454 -25.18 0.18 13.61
N TRP A 455 -24.25 0.20 12.65
CA TRP A 455 -24.44 0.89 11.38
C TRP A 455 -25.64 0.37 10.60
N MET A 456 -25.74 -0.97 10.50
CA MET A 456 -26.86 -1.62 9.83
C MET A 456 -28.21 -1.29 10.48
N ARG A 457 -28.29 -1.16 11.82
CA ARG A 457 -29.51 -0.71 12.52
C ARG A 457 -29.91 0.70 12.13
N VAL A 458 -28.95 1.60 11.94
CA VAL A 458 -29.20 2.99 11.52
C VAL A 458 -29.69 3.03 10.07
N VAL A 459 -29.02 2.31 9.19
CA VAL A 459 -29.34 2.28 7.75
C VAL A 459 -30.69 1.61 7.48
N HIS A 460 -31.03 0.54 8.22
CA HIS A 460 -32.29 -0.19 8.05
C HIS A 460 -33.52 0.51 8.61
N ARG A 461 -33.39 1.60 9.37
CA ARG A 461 -34.56 2.36 9.82
C ARG A 461 -35.41 2.97 8.68
N GLY A 462 -34.91 2.92 7.43
CA GLY A 462 -35.59 3.47 6.26
C GLY A 462 -35.82 2.50 5.08
N LEU A 463 -35.37 1.23 5.16
CA LEU A 463 -35.45 0.28 4.02
C LEU A 463 -35.77 -1.14 4.50
N SER A 464 -36.53 -1.91 3.70
CA SER A 464 -36.70 -3.34 3.93
C SER A 464 -35.35 -4.06 3.79
N LYS A 465 -35.05 -5.02 4.68
CA LYS A 465 -33.83 -5.86 4.60
C LYS A 465 -33.64 -6.51 3.23
N LYS A 466 -34.76 -6.91 2.60
CA LYS A 466 -34.77 -7.62 1.32
C LYS A 466 -34.39 -6.71 0.17
N ASP A 467 -34.89 -5.48 0.15
CA ASP A 467 -34.62 -4.48 -0.89
C ASP A 467 -33.20 -3.95 -0.77
N PHE A 468 -32.68 -3.78 0.45
CA PHE A 468 -31.31 -3.38 0.69
C PHE A 468 -30.29 -4.44 0.21
N HIS A 469 -30.49 -5.72 0.54
CA HIS A 469 -29.61 -6.81 0.08
C HIS A 469 -29.69 -6.99 -1.45
N ALA A 470 -30.89 -6.92 -2.03
CA ALA A 470 -31.06 -7.04 -3.48
C ALA A 470 -30.38 -5.89 -4.25
N SER A 471 -30.46 -4.67 -3.74
CA SER A 471 -29.82 -3.50 -4.38
C SER A 471 -28.28 -3.55 -4.36
N LEU A 472 -27.67 -4.26 -3.39
CA LEU A 472 -26.22 -4.31 -3.20
C LEU A 472 -25.57 -5.51 -3.89
N LEU A 473 -26.27 -6.65 -4.00
CA LEU A 473 -25.72 -7.89 -4.54
C LEU A 473 -25.97 -8.07 -6.06
N ASN A 474 -26.89 -7.31 -6.65
CA ASN A 474 -27.27 -7.43 -8.06
C ASN A 474 -26.38 -6.67 -9.05
N ARG A 475 -25.09 -6.44 -8.75
CA ARG A 475 -24.16 -5.96 -9.78
C ARG A 475 -23.53 -7.18 -10.48
N PRO A 476 -23.87 -7.43 -11.77
CA PRO A 476 -23.36 -8.59 -12.49
C PRO A 476 -21.83 -8.51 -12.64
N PHE A 477 -21.17 -9.66 -12.52
CA PHE A 477 -19.78 -9.84 -12.88
C PHE A 477 -19.58 -9.42 -14.36
N GLY A 478 -18.67 -8.52 -14.64
CA GLY A 478 -18.19 -8.24 -16.01
C GLY A 478 -19.09 -7.39 -16.91
N THR A 479 -20.19 -6.79 -16.45
CA THR A 479 -20.92 -5.82 -17.27
C THR A 479 -20.17 -4.49 -17.26
N ASN A 480 -19.27 -4.32 -18.23
CA ASN A 480 -18.88 -3.01 -18.73
C ASN A 480 -20.19 -2.32 -19.15
N GLY A 481 -20.38 -1.07 -18.70
CA GLY A 481 -21.46 -0.23 -19.21
C GLY A 481 -21.27 0.01 -20.73
N THR A 482 -21.60 -0.97 -21.53
CA THR A 482 -22.00 -0.77 -22.91
C THR A 482 -23.39 -0.14 -22.82
N ASN A 483 -23.43 1.18 -22.90
CA ASN A 483 -24.63 1.91 -23.22
C ASN A 483 -25.28 1.19 -24.41
N GLY A 484 -26.53 0.80 -24.20
CA GLY A 484 -27.39 0.31 -25.29
C GLY A 484 -27.52 1.37 -26.36
N THR A 485 -26.80 1.15 -27.44
CA THR A 485 -27.16 1.63 -28.77
C THR A 485 -27.16 0.39 -29.65
N ASP A 486 -28.26 0.25 -30.36
CA ASP A 486 -28.57 -0.71 -31.43
C ASP A 486 -29.16 -2.07 -31.04
N ALA A 487 -30.47 -2.01 -30.73
CA ALA A 487 -31.41 -3.07 -31.08
C ALA A 487 -32.76 -2.44 -31.49
N SER A 488 -32.76 -1.67 -32.57
CA SER A 488 -33.99 -1.34 -33.32
C SER A 488 -33.63 -0.89 -34.73
N GLN A 489 -33.24 -1.85 -35.56
CA GLN A 489 -33.37 -1.83 -37.03
C GLN A 489 -33.05 -3.25 -37.55
N ASN A 490 -34.08 -4.07 -37.61
CA ASN A 490 -34.50 -4.93 -38.74
C ASN A 490 -35.70 -5.78 -38.31
#